data_9016d2f65fda9a9960a3126b3959f39a
#
_entry.id   9016d2f65fda9a9960a3126b3959f39a
#
_cell.length_a   1.000
_cell.length_b   1.000
_cell.length_c   1.000
_cell.angle_alpha   90.00
_cell.angle_beta   90.00
_cell.angle_gamma   90.00
#
_symmetry.space_group_name_H-M   'P 1'
#
loop_
_entity.id
_entity.type
_entity.pdbx_description
1 polymer ?
#
loop_
_entity_poly.entity_id
_entity_poly.type
_entity_poly.pdbx_seq_one_letter_code
_entity_poly.pdbx_strand_id
1 'polypeptide(L)'
;MVIRALILSDMLKKGFLGSVLKLYGYKSVILQFNSKFISTMIVAKTVKELENSLASARENGQTVGLVPTMGALHAGHASLVKRSVGENDVTVVSVFVNPTQFNDKTDLANYPRTPEADCALLESLGANVVFAPSVEEIYPEPDTRHFSYPPIDTVMEGGRRPGHFNGVCQIVSKLFYMVKPTRAYFGEKDFQQIAVIRAMVKDLNLPLQLCPCPIVREESGLALSSRNALLTPEEKATAVNISKVLFESVDFSKSHTVAETHDEVVNRLNAIDALEVEYFEIVDGITLQPVSDWNDTD
;
A
#
# COMPACT_ATOMS: atom_id res chain seq x y z
N MET A 1 24.45 1.44 -22.23
CA MET A 1 23.15 2.07 -22.56
C MET A 1 22.86 3.36 -21.80
N VAL A 2 23.39 3.56 -20.59
CA VAL A 2 23.19 4.77 -19.76
C VAL A 2 23.93 6.01 -20.34
N ILE A 3 25.11 5.84 -20.92
CA ILE A 3 25.93 6.95 -21.46
C ILE A 3 25.28 7.65 -22.68
N ARG A 4 24.51 6.92 -23.51
CA ARG A 4 23.81 7.52 -24.67
C ARG A 4 22.62 8.39 -24.28
N ALA A 5 21.97 8.11 -23.17
CA ALA A 5 20.83 8.92 -22.70
C ALA A 5 21.26 10.25 -22.10
N LEU A 6 22.41 10.30 -21.42
CA LEU A 6 22.96 11.56 -20.86
C LEU A 6 23.40 12.54 -21.95
N ILE A 7 24.03 12.05 -23.01
CA ILE A 7 24.49 12.89 -24.14
C ILE A 7 23.29 13.49 -24.89
N LEU A 8 22.21 12.72 -25.07
CA LEU A 8 20.99 13.23 -25.71
C LEU A 8 20.29 14.31 -24.87
N SER A 9 20.27 14.18 -23.56
CA SER A 9 19.68 15.15 -22.62
C SER A 9 20.41 16.51 -22.67
N ASP A 10 21.75 16.49 -22.75
CA ASP A 10 22.56 17.70 -22.81
C ASP A 10 22.48 18.39 -24.18
N MET A 11 22.32 17.61 -25.26
CA MET A 11 22.13 18.18 -26.61
C MET A 11 20.75 18.82 -26.80
N LEU A 12 19.71 18.29 -26.15
CA LEU A 12 18.35 18.89 -26.14
C LEU A 12 18.31 20.22 -25.40
N LYS A 13 19.04 20.34 -24.29
CA LYS A 13 19.14 21.60 -23.53
C LYS A 13 19.87 22.75 -24.28
N LYS A 14 20.67 22.40 -25.31
CA LYS A 14 21.50 23.39 -26.08
C LYS A 14 20.91 23.75 -27.45
N GLY A 15 19.70 23.34 -27.79
CA GLY A 15 19.01 23.66 -29.05
C GLY A 15 19.67 23.10 -30.32
N PHE A 16 20.58 22.14 -30.21
CA PHE A 16 21.42 21.65 -31.32
C PHE A 16 20.80 20.53 -32.16
N LEU A 17 19.62 20.02 -31.79
CA LEU A 17 19.03 18.83 -32.42
C LEU A 17 18.43 19.10 -33.82
N GLY A 18 18.05 20.32 -34.12
CA GLY A 18 17.46 20.66 -35.41
C GLY A 18 18.40 20.52 -36.62
N SER A 19 19.70 20.69 -36.40
CA SER A 19 20.73 20.69 -37.44
C SER A 19 21.30 19.29 -37.73
N VAL A 20 21.33 18.40 -36.77
CA VAL A 20 21.91 17.05 -36.90
C VAL A 20 20.97 16.06 -37.57
N LEU A 21 19.66 16.21 -37.38
CA LEU A 21 18.66 15.33 -38.00
C LEU A 21 18.50 15.55 -39.51
N LYS A 22 18.90 16.72 -40.04
CA LYS A 22 18.88 17.00 -41.48
C LYS A 22 20.00 16.33 -42.27
N LEU A 23 21.07 15.92 -41.60
CA LEU A 23 22.27 15.33 -42.24
C LEU A 23 22.15 13.80 -42.51
N TYR A 24 21.20 13.09 -41.91
CA TYR A 24 21.12 11.64 -41.99
C TYR A 24 19.89 11.08 -42.71
N GLY A 25 19.11 11.88 -43.41
CA GLY A 25 18.10 11.39 -44.37
C GLY A 25 16.99 10.50 -43.80
N TYR A 26 16.75 10.51 -42.52
CA TYR A 26 15.66 9.74 -41.89
C TYR A 26 14.35 10.49 -42.02
N LYS A 27 13.45 9.98 -42.89
CA LYS A 27 12.05 10.36 -42.88
C LYS A 27 11.45 10.16 -41.48
N SER A 28 10.98 11.26 -40.94
CA SER A 28 10.12 11.41 -39.77
C SER A 28 9.65 10.12 -39.07
N VAL A 29 10.45 9.63 -38.13
CA VAL A 29 9.94 8.88 -36.99
C VAL A 29 9.61 9.96 -35.95
N ILE A 30 8.33 10.33 -35.86
CA ILE A 30 7.81 11.07 -34.71
C ILE A 30 7.86 10.09 -33.54
N LEU A 31 9.01 10.05 -32.84
CA LEU A 31 9.05 9.56 -31.48
C LEU A 31 8.17 10.54 -30.69
N GLN A 32 6.93 10.17 -30.44
CA GLN A 32 6.19 10.74 -29.33
C GLN A 32 6.98 10.39 -28.06
N PHE A 33 7.96 11.24 -27.75
CA PHE A 33 8.42 11.34 -26.37
C PHE A 33 7.22 11.87 -25.61
N ASN A 34 6.51 10.96 -24.91
CA ASN A 34 5.75 11.38 -23.77
C ASN A 34 6.75 12.10 -22.87
N SER A 35 6.82 13.41 -23.00
CA SER A 35 7.43 14.28 -22.01
C SER A 35 6.53 14.16 -20.77
N LYS A 36 6.67 13.08 -20.00
CA LYS A 36 6.42 13.19 -18.58
C LYS A 36 7.39 14.29 -18.15
N PHE A 37 6.89 15.51 -18.07
CA PHE A 37 7.60 16.60 -17.39
C PHE A 37 8.20 15.97 -16.14
N ILE A 38 9.48 16.17 -15.91
CA ILE A 38 10.10 15.94 -14.61
C ILE A 38 9.45 17.01 -13.72
N SER A 39 8.23 16.74 -13.31
CA SER A 39 7.54 17.51 -12.30
C SER A 39 8.24 17.16 -11.00
N THR A 40 8.90 18.13 -10.40
CA THR A 40 9.44 17.99 -9.05
C THR A 40 8.30 17.51 -8.16
N MET A 41 8.50 16.40 -7.45
CA MET A 41 7.50 15.87 -6.52
C MET A 41 7.09 16.94 -5.50
N ILE A 42 5.79 17.13 -5.31
CA ILE A 42 5.25 18.11 -4.37
C ILE A 42 5.07 17.42 -3.00
N VAL A 43 5.58 18.05 -1.94
CA VAL A 43 5.31 17.63 -0.55
C VAL A 43 4.25 18.56 0.03
N ALA A 44 3.00 18.10 0.10
CA ALA A 44 1.88 18.82 0.69
C ALA A 44 1.75 18.47 2.17
N LYS A 45 1.74 19.47 3.04
CA LYS A 45 1.60 19.33 4.49
C LYS A 45 0.20 19.71 4.99
N THR A 46 -0.56 20.40 4.16
CA THR A 46 -1.93 20.82 4.45
C THR A 46 -2.90 20.31 3.41
N VAL A 47 -4.17 20.18 3.79
CA VAL A 47 -5.26 19.82 2.86
C VAL A 47 -5.32 20.83 1.71
N LYS A 48 -5.11 22.11 2.01
CA LYS A 48 -5.11 23.16 0.98
C LYS A 48 -3.99 23.00 -0.05
N GLU A 49 -2.77 22.67 0.40
CA GLU A 49 -1.65 22.38 -0.51
C GLU A 49 -1.93 21.16 -1.37
N LEU A 50 -2.50 20.09 -0.78
CA LEU A 50 -2.93 18.90 -1.51
C LEU A 50 -3.97 19.25 -2.59
N GLU A 51 -5.01 19.99 -2.25
CA GLU A 51 -6.05 20.42 -3.19
C GLU A 51 -5.46 21.23 -4.35
N ASN A 52 -4.58 22.18 -4.04
CA ASN A 52 -3.92 23.00 -5.04
C ASN A 52 -3.03 22.17 -5.98
N SER A 53 -2.31 21.16 -5.45
CA SER A 53 -1.48 20.25 -6.24
C SER A 53 -2.28 19.36 -7.20
N LEU A 54 -3.56 19.10 -6.89
CA LEU A 54 -4.45 18.27 -7.69
C LEU A 54 -5.39 19.10 -8.61
N ALA A 55 -5.40 20.43 -8.50
CA ALA A 55 -6.34 21.28 -9.22
C ALA A 55 -6.24 21.06 -10.75
N SER A 56 -5.03 21.15 -11.30
CA SER A 56 -4.81 20.96 -12.74
C SER A 56 -5.18 19.54 -13.21
N ALA A 57 -4.87 18.52 -12.42
CA ALA A 57 -5.24 17.15 -12.76
C ALA A 57 -6.77 16.98 -12.85
N ARG A 58 -7.50 17.57 -11.91
CA ARG A 58 -8.98 17.55 -11.88
C ARG A 58 -9.59 18.30 -13.05
N GLU A 59 -9.07 19.50 -13.37
CA GLU A 59 -9.52 20.32 -14.50
C GLU A 59 -9.34 19.61 -15.84
N ASN A 60 -8.26 18.84 -15.98
CA ASN A 60 -7.94 18.10 -17.19
C ASN A 60 -8.53 16.67 -17.22
N GLY A 61 -9.34 16.28 -16.25
CA GLY A 61 -9.94 14.94 -16.18
C GLY A 61 -8.93 13.80 -16.07
N GLN A 62 -7.74 14.07 -15.51
CA GLN A 62 -6.68 13.10 -15.33
C GLN A 62 -7.02 12.09 -14.23
N THR A 63 -6.57 10.87 -14.40
CA THR A 63 -6.71 9.81 -13.39
C THR A 63 -5.75 10.04 -12.21
N VAL A 64 -6.25 9.83 -11.00
CA VAL A 64 -5.49 9.99 -9.76
C VAL A 64 -5.42 8.65 -9.03
N GLY A 65 -4.20 8.17 -8.81
CA GLY A 65 -3.93 7.03 -7.94
C GLY A 65 -3.58 7.49 -6.52
N LEU A 66 -4.11 6.80 -5.51
CA LEU A 66 -3.78 7.04 -4.10
C LEU A 66 -3.13 5.80 -3.48
N VAL A 67 -2.01 5.99 -2.81
CA VAL A 67 -1.33 4.96 -2.01
C VAL A 67 -1.29 5.42 -0.55
N PRO A 68 -2.22 4.98 0.30
CA PRO A 68 -2.19 5.30 1.73
C PRO A 68 -1.05 4.55 2.44
N THR A 69 -0.21 5.29 3.17
CA THR A 69 0.87 4.73 3.99
C THR A 69 1.02 5.45 5.32
N MET A 70 1.72 4.83 6.25
CA MET A 70 2.11 5.46 7.51
C MET A 70 3.59 5.89 7.54
N GLY A 71 4.29 5.86 6.40
CA GLY A 71 5.74 6.13 6.33
C GLY A 71 6.59 4.90 6.66
N ALA A 72 7.88 5.12 6.90
CA ALA A 72 8.90 4.06 7.02
C ALA A 72 8.81 3.07 5.85
N LEU A 73 8.91 3.63 4.63
CA LEU A 73 8.61 2.92 3.41
C LEU A 73 9.64 1.84 3.10
N HIS A 74 9.18 0.73 2.57
CA HIS A 74 9.98 -0.41 2.15
C HIS A 74 9.56 -0.88 0.74
N ALA A 75 10.22 -1.90 0.20
CA ALA A 75 9.95 -2.39 -1.16
C ALA A 75 8.48 -2.83 -1.38
N GLY A 76 7.77 -3.25 -0.33
CA GLY A 76 6.34 -3.52 -0.38
C GLY A 76 5.54 -2.25 -0.75
N HIS A 77 5.77 -1.14 -0.06
CA HIS A 77 5.15 0.15 -0.40
C HIS A 77 5.59 0.63 -1.80
N ALA A 78 6.87 0.46 -2.14
CA ALA A 78 7.39 0.81 -3.44
C ALA A 78 6.68 0.08 -4.59
N SER A 79 6.25 -1.17 -4.39
CA SER A 79 5.49 -1.93 -5.39
C SER A 79 4.11 -1.32 -5.66
N LEU A 80 3.41 -0.85 -4.61
CA LEU A 80 2.13 -0.15 -4.74
C LEU A 80 2.30 1.17 -5.50
N VAL A 81 3.32 1.95 -5.14
CA VAL A 81 3.62 3.23 -5.80
C VAL A 81 3.95 3.03 -7.27
N LYS A 82 4.83 2.06 -7.62
CA LYS A 82 5.16 1.73 -9.01
C LYS A 82 3.92 1.36 -9.82
N ARG A 83 3.03 0.55 -9.25
CA ARG A 83 1.77 0.19 -9.88
C ARG A 83 0.89 1.40 -10.09
N SER A 84 0.73 2.25 -9.08
CA SER A 84 -0.05 3.50 -9.18
C SER A 84 0.49 4.43 -10.26
N VAL A 85 1.81 4.65 -10.30
CA VAL A 85 2.49 5.48 -11.31
C VAL A 85 2.32 4.93 -12.74
N GLY A 86 2.26 3.60 -12.87
CA GLY A 86 2.03 2.94 -14.16
C GLY A 86 0.58 3.00 -14.65
N GLU A 87 -0.39 3.13 -13.76
CA GLU A 87 -1.82 3.03 -14.05
C GLU A 87 -2.58 4.36 -13.97
N ASN A 88 -1.94 5.46 -13.52
CA ASN A 88 -2.58 6.76 -13.39
C ASN A 88 -1.70 7.89 -13.91
N ASP A 89 -2.34 9.02 -14.25
CA ASP A 89 -1.66 10.25 -14.69
C ASP A 89 -0.96 10.95 -13.52
N VAL A 90 -1.58 10.91 -12.32
CA VAL A 90 -1.07 11.50 -11.09
C VAL A 90 -1.12 10.46 -9.98
N THR A 91 -0.01 10.30 -9.25
CA THR A 91 0.07 9.45 -8.06
C THR A 91 0.27 10.28 -6.81
N VAL A 92 -0.64 10.13 -5.86
CA VAL A 92 -0.56 10.68 -4.50
C VAL A 92 -0.18 9.57 -3.53
N VAL A 93 0.80 9.82 -2.69
CA VAL A 93 1.16 8.91 -1.58
C VAL A 93 0.95 9.66 -0.28
N SER A 94 0.11 9.14 0.62
CA SER A 94 0.03 9.71 1.97
C SER A 94 1.09 9.08 2.87
N VAL A 95 1.74 9.92 3.68
CA VAL A 95 2.69 9.53 4.73
C VAL A 95 2.17 10.09 6.05
N PHE A 96 1.33 9.31 6.74
CA PHE A 96 0.65 9.78 7.95
C PHE A 96 0.44 8.63 8.94
N VAL A 97 1.07 8.75 10.12
CA VAL A 97 0.88 7.81 11.23
C VAL A 97 -0.43 8.15 11.92
N ASN A 98 -1.48 7.40 11.62
CA ASN A 98 -2.82 7.66 12.12
C ASN A 98 -3.00 7.19 13.57
N PRO A 99 -3.16 8.09 14.55
CA PRO A 99 -3.26 7.69 15.95
C PRO A 99 -4.53 6.91 16.28
N THR A 100 -5.64 7.13 15.56
CA THR A 100 -6.93 6.54 15.90
C THR A 100 -7.02 5.04 15.61
N GLN A 101 -6.10 4.47 14.84
CA GLN A 101 -6.06 3.04 14.52
C GLN A 101 -5.13 2.23 15.44
N PHE A 102 -4.42 2.88 16.36
CA PHE A 102 -3.53 2.21 17.31
C PHE A 102 -4.26 1.90 18.62
N ASN A 103 -4.31 0.62 18.99
CA ASN A 103 -4.82 0.19 20.30
C ASN A 103 -3.77 0.33 21.40
N ASP A 104 -2.49 0.14 21.03
CA ASP A 104 -1.35 0.25 21.93
C ASP A 104 -0.63 1.59 21.71
N LYS A 105 -0.53 2.38 22.80
CA LYS A 105 0.20 3.65 22.80
C LYS A 105 1.70 3.46 22.60
N THR A 106 2.24 2.32 23.03
CA THR A 106 3.66 1.98 22.87
C THR A 106 3.97 1.70 21.40
N ASP A 107 3.10 0.95 20.68
CA ASP A 107 3.23 0.73 19.24
C ASP A 107 3.18 2.06 18.46
N LEU A 108 2.25 2.95 18.83
CA LEU A 108 2.18 4.29 18.22
C LEU A 108 3.45 5.12 18.46
N ALA A 109 3.97 5.10 19.69
CA ALA A 109 5.17 5.87 20.06
C ALA A 109 6.42 5.35 19.34
N ASN A 110 6.56 4.03 19.23
CA ASN A 110 7.71 3.36 18.62
C ASN A 110 7.57 3.17 17.10
N TYR A 111 6.44 3.57 16.49
CA TYR A 111 6.25 3.39 15.05
C TYR A 111 7.34 4.16 14.29
N PRO A 112 8.10 3.50 13.37
CA PRO A 112 9.22 4.12 12.67
C PRO A 112 8.79 5.34 11.85
N ARG A 113 9.61 6.39 11.84
CA ARG A 113 9.40 7.62 11.06
C ARG A 113 10.68 7.99 10.35
N THR A 114 10.64 8.02 9.01
CA THR A 114 11.82 8.28 8.15
C THR A 114 11.46 9.26 7.01
N PRO A 115 10.97 10.48 7.33
CA PRO A 115 10.35 11.36 6.33
C PRO A 115 11.28 11.73 5.19
N GLU A 116 12.56 11.97 5.41
CA GLU A 116 13.53 12.31 4.37
C GLU A 116 13.79 11.12 3.44
N ALA A 117 13.98 9.92 4.02
CA ALA A 117 14.19 8.69 3.24
C ALA A 117 12.92 8.32 2.45
N ASP A 118 11.74 8.49 3.06
CA ASP A 118 10.44 8.25 2.43
C ASP A 118 10.26 9.18 1.21
N CYS A 119 10.50 10.48 1.36
CA CYS A 119 10.42 11.44 0.26
C CYS A 119 11.41 11.10 -0.86
N ALA A 120 12.67 10.79 -0.55
CA ALA A 120 13.66 10.43 -1.54
C ALA A 120 13.27 9.16 -2.33
N LEU A 121 12.75 8.15 -1.64
CA LEU A 121 12.25 6.94 -2.27
C LEU A 121 11.07 7.26 -3.20
N LEU A 122 10.07 8.02 -2.74
CA LEU A 122 8.87 8.35 -3.51
C LEU A 122 9.18 9.17 -4.75
N GLU A 123 10.10 10.13 -4.65
CA GLU A 123 10.58 10.90 -5.80
C GLU A 123 11.26 10.00 -6.83
N SER A 124 12.12 9.07 -6.38
CA SER A 124 12.79 8.10 -7.26
C SER A 124 11.82 7.17 -7.99
N LEU A 125 10.66 6.90 -7.40
CA LEU A 125 9.60 6.05 -7.96
C LEU A 125 8.68 6.82 -8.91
N GLY A 126 8.77 8.15 -8.97
CA GLY A 126 7.94 9.00 -9.82
C GLY A 126 6.58 9.35 -9.23
N ALA A 127 6.42 9.32 -7.91
CA ALA A 127 5.24 9.88 -7.25
C ALA A 127 5.16 11.40 -7.55
N ASN A 128 3.96 11.91 -7.75
CA ASN A 128 3.74 13.32 -8.08
C ASN A 128 3.53 14.17 -6.82
N VAL A 129 2.81 13.62 -5.84
CA VAL A 129 2.46 14.31 -4.60
C VAL A 129 2.67 13.38 -3.42
N VAL A 130 3.38 13.87 -2.41
CA VAL A 130 3.44 13.28 -1.07
C VAL A 130 2.56 14.11 -0.16
N PHE A 131 1.57 13.51 0.47
CA PHE A 131 0.73 14.16 1.47
C PHE A 131 1.19 13.73 2.86
N ALA A 132 1.88 14.63 3.56
CA ALA A 132 2.47 14.38 4.87
C ALA A 132 1.96 15.40 5.91
N PRO A 133 0.67 15.35 6.26
CA PRO A 133 0.04 16.29 7.19
C PRO A 133 0.41 16.00 8.65
N SER A 134 0.16 16.99 9.53
CA SER A 134 0.15 16.76 10.97
C SER A 134 -1.16 16.11 11.44
N VAL A 135 -1.18 15.66 12.69
CA VAL A 135 -2.39 15.09 13.30
C VAL A 135 -3.48 16.16 13.41
N GLU A 136 -3.11 17.38 13.78
CA GLU A 136 -4.03 18.53 13.91
C GLU A 136 -4.64 18.93 12.57
N GLU A 137 -3.90 18.77 11.46
CA GLU A 137 -4.43 19.04 10.12
C GLU A 137 -5.51 18.04 9.72
N ILE A 138 -5.31 16.75 10.04
CA ILE A 138 -6.28 15.68 9.73
C ILE A 138 -7.45 15.67 10.72
N TYR A 139 -7.16 15.95 11.99
CA TYR A 139 -8.11 15.92 13.10
C TYR A 139 -8.09 17.24 13.88
N PRO A 140 -8.53 18.36 13.26
CA PRO A 140 -8.68 19.63 13.97
C PRO A 140 -9.68 19.52 15.14
N GLU A 141 -10.63 18.57 15.02
CA GLU A 141 -11.53 18.12 16.06
C GLU A 141 -11.59 16.58 16.08
N PRO A 142 -11.95 15.96 17.22
CA PRO A 142 -12.11 14.50 17.29
C PRO A 142 -13.11 13.99 16.23
N ASP A 143 -12.72 12.96 15.50
CA ASP A 143 -13.61 12.33 14.53
C ASP A 143 -14.60 11.42 15.25
N THR A 144 -15.85 11.84 15.31
CA THR A 144 -16.95 11.13 15.99
C THR A 144 -17.68 10.14 15.09
N ARG A 145 -17.27 10.02 13.81
CA ARG A 145 -17.88 9.04 12.89
C ARG A 145 -17.55 7.63 13.37
N HIS A 146 -18.53 6.77 13.32
CA HIS A 146 -18.40 5.37 13.69
C HIS A 146 -18.66 4.49 12.47
N PHE A 147 -17.66 3.73 12.08
CA PHE A 147 -17.74 2.73 11.01
C PHE A 147 -17.78 1.35 11.63
N SER A 148 -18.73 0.53 11.22
CA SER A 148 -18.83 -0.86 11.65
C SER A 148 -19.43 -1.70 10.53
N TYR A 149 -18.76 -2.80 10.21
CA TYR A 149 -19.09 -3.71 9.11
C TYR A 149 -19.06 -5.18 9.56
N PRO A 150 -19.87 -5.57 10.57
CA PRO A 150 -19.86 -6.97 11.03
C PRO A 150 -20.36 -7.91 9.91
N PRO A 151 -19.84 -9.12 9.83
CA PRO A 151 -18.84 -9.70 10.74
C PRO A 151 -17.39 -9.37 10.37
N ILE A 152 -17.11 -8.76 9.20
CA ILE A 152 -15.77 -8.61 8.65
C ILE A 152 -14.83 -7.70 9.47
N ASP A 153 -15.35 -6.83 10.33
CA ASP A 153 -14.57 -5.96 11.22
C ASP A 153 -14.52 -6.46 12.68
N THR A 154 -15.14 -7.62 12.99
CA THR A 154 -15.25 -8.15 14.35
C THR A 154 -14.58 -9.51 14.56
N VAL A 155 -14.14 -10.16 13.47
CA VAL A 155 -13.37 -11.42 13.49
C VAL A 155 -11.87 -11.14 13.39
N MET A 156 -11.01 -12.13 13.60
CA MET A 156 -9.56 -12.07 13.39
C MET A 156 -8.93 -10.83 14.07
N GLU A 157 -8.23 -9.95 13.34
CA GLU A 157 -7.66 -8.70 13.86
C GLU A 157 -8.72 -7.79 14.49
N GLY A 158 -9.93 -7.74 13.94
CA GLY A 158 -11.01 -6.91 14.48
C GLY A 158 -11.44 -7.32 15.88
N GLY A 159 -11.51 -8.62 16.16
CA GLY A 159 -11.81 -9.14 17.48
C GLY A 159 -10.70 -8.89 18.49
N ARG A 160 -9.44 -8.88 18.05
CA ARG A 160 -8.24 -8.70 18.89
C ARG A 160 -7.84 -7.24 19.07
N ARG A 161 -8.25 -6.39 18.15
CA ARG A 161 -7.94 -4.95 18.13
C ARG A 161 -9.21 -4.10 18.10
N PRO A 162 -10.00 -4.04 19.19
CA PRO A 162 -11.25 -3.27 19.22
C PRO A 162 -11.03 -1.81 18.79
N GLY A 163 -11.84 -1.32 17.85
CA GLY A 163 -11.75 0.04 17.33
C GLY A 163 -10.71 0.27 16.22
N HIS A 164 -9.81 -0.69 15.98
CA HIS A 164 -8.78 -0.56 14.94
C HIS A 164 -9.37 -0.24 13.57
N PHE A 165 -10.32 -1.04 13.08
CA PHE A 165 -10.91 -0.85 11.77
C PHE A 165 -11.78 0.40 11.67
N ASN A 166 -12.40 0.83 12.78
CA ASN A 166 -13.04 2.15 12.82
C ASN A 166 -12.02 3.26 12.57
N GLY A 167 -10.85 3.23 13.23
CA GLY A 167 -9.77 4.19 13.01
C GLY A 167 -9.21 4.14 11.58
N VAL A 168 -9.08 2.95 10.99
CA VAL A 168 -8.70 2.79 9.58
C VAL A 168 -9.73 3.43 8.66
N CYS A 169 -11.01 3.17 8.85
CA CYS A 169 -12.08 3.76 8.06
C CYS A 169 -12.15 5.29 8.20
N GLN A 170 -11.93 5.83 9.41
CA GLN A 170 -11.88 7.26 9.65
C GLN A 170 -10.82 7.93 8.78
N ILE A 171 -9.57 7.46 8.82
CA ILE A 171 -8.49 8.08 8.03
C ILE A 171 -8.65 7.82 6.54
N VAL A 172 -8.94 6.57 6.13
CA VAL A 172 -9.01 6.23 4.71
C VAL A 172 -10.16 6.95 4.02
N SER A 173 -11.34 7.10 4.67
CA SER A 173 -12.43 7.89 4.12
C SER A 173 -12.07 9.37 3.98
N LYS A 174 -11.37 9.97 4.97
CA LYS A 174 -10.85 11.35 4.84
C LYS A 174 -9.93 11.49 3.63
N LEU A 175 -8.97 10.58 3.47
CA LEU A 175 -8.07 10.57 2.33
C LEU A 175 -8.83 10.46 1.00
N PHE A 176 -9.86 9.60 0.93
CA PHE A 176 -10.70 9.47 -0.26
C PHE A 176 -11.46 10.75 -0.60
N TYR A 177 -12.02 11.44 0.40
CA TYR A 177 -12.70 12.72 0.19
C TYR A 177 -11.75 13.86 -0.20
N MET A 178 -10.54 13.91 0.36
CA MET A 178 -9.53 14.93 0.05
C MET A 178 -8.90 14.71 -1.33
N VAL A 179 -8.47 13.48 -1.62
CA VAL A 179 -7.77 13.16 -2.87
C VAL A 179 -8.73 12.94 -4.03
N LYS A 180 -9.91 12.35 -3.79
CA LYS A 180 -10.90 11.90 -4.79
C LYS A 180 -10.23 11.03 -5.86
N PRO A 181 -9.60 9.91 -5.46
CA PRO A 181 -8.81 9.09 -6.37
C PRO A 181 -9.70 8.32 -7.35
N THR A 182 -9.17 8.04 -8.55
CA THR A 182 -9.75 7.07 -9.48
C THR A 182 -9.48 5.65 -8.99
N ARG A 183 -8.27 5.43 -8.43
CA ARG A 183 -7.82 4.14 -7.90
C ARG A 183 -7.10 4.32 -6.57
N ALA A 184 -7.30 3.38 -5.65
CA ALA A 184 -6.57 3.34 -4.38
C ALA A 184 -5.92 1.96 -4.18
N TYR A 185 -4.63 1.94 -3.80
CA TYR A 185 -3.79 0.76 -3.78
C TYR A 185 -3.50 0.31 -2.36
N PHE A 186 -3.75 -0.97 -2.08
CA PHE A 186 -3.54 -1.58 -0.75
C PHE A 186 -2.85 -2.93 -0.89
N GLY A 187 -1.94 -3.25 0.04
CA GLY A 187 -1.24 -4.53 0.04
C GLY A 187 -2.09 -5.66 0.63
N GLU A 188 -2.11 -6.81 -0.03
CA GLU A 188 -2.82 -8.03 0.42
C GLU A 188 -2.27 -8.63 1.71
N LYS A 189 -1.12 -8.15 2.18
CA LYS A 189 -0.62 -8.49 3.52
C LYS A 189 -1.66 -8.15 4.60
N ASP A 190 -2.35 -7.05 4.46
CA ASP A 190 -3.39 -6.60 5.37
C ASP A 190 -4.79 -6.89 4.75
N PHE A 191 -5.05 -8.18 4.44
CA PHE A 191 -6.19 -8.64 3.66
C PHE A 191 -7.53 -8.22 4.27
N GLN A 192 -7.71 -8.41 5.60
CA GLN A 192 -8.93 -7.99 6.29
C GLN A 192 -9.16 -6.47 6.19
N GLN A 193 -8.11 -5.67 6.23
CA GLN A 193 -8.22 -4.22 6.00
C GLN A 193 -8.81 -3.91 4.62
N ILE A 194 -8.40 -4.63 3.58
CA ILE A 194 -8.96 -4.45 2.23
C ILE A 194 -10.45 -4.80 2.20
N ALA A 195 -10.86 -5.88 2.88
CA ALA A 195 -12.27 -6.28 2.97
C ALA A 195 -13.12 -5.21 3.66
N VAL A 196 -12.64 -4.67 4.79
CA VAL A 196 -13.33 -3.60 5.53
C VAL A 196 -13.40 -2.31 4.69
N ILE A 197 -12.31 -1.91 4.03
CA ILE A 197 -12.30 -0.72 3.16
C ILE A 197 -13.25 -0.91 1.97
N ARG A 198 -13.34 -2.13 1.41
CA ARG A 198 -14.30 -2.44 0.33
C ARG A 198 -15.74 -2.25 0.79
N ALA A 199 -16.08 -2.70 2.00
CA ALA A 199 -17.38 -2.48 2.60
C ALA A 199 -17.67 -0.97 2.79
N MET A 200 -16.70 -0.21 3.30
CA MET A 200 -16.80 1.24 3.48
C MET A 200 -17.00 1.97 2.14
N VAL A 201 -16.24 1.62 1.11
CA VAL A 201 -16.37 2.23 -0.24
C VAL A 201 -17.76 2.01 -0.80
N LYS A 202 -18.31 0.80 -0.62
CA LYS A 202 -19.67 0.45 -1.03
C LYS A 202 -20.72 1.23 -0.24
N ASP A 203 -20.58 1.27 1.08
CA ASP A 203 -21.50 1.96 2.00
C ASP A 203 -21.55 3.47 1.72
N LEU A 204 -20.39 4.10 1.56
CA LEU A 204 -20.26 5.53 1.25
C LEU A 204 -20.50 5.85 -0.24
N ASN A 205 -20.79 4.85 -1.07
CA ASN A 205 -21.00 4.99 -2.51
C ASN A 205 -19.89 5.81 -3.21
N LEU A 206 -18.63 5.53 -2.88
CA LEU A 206 -17.49 6.25 -3.43
C LEU A 206 -17.12 5.75 -4.82
N PRO A 207 -16.98 6.64 -5.83
CA PRO A 207 -16.72 6.26 -7.21
C PRO A 207 -15.22 6.01 -7.47
N LEU A 208 -14.62 5.07 -6.76
CA LEU A 208 -13.22 4.70 -6.92
C LEU A 208 -13.05 3.18 -7.03
N GLN A 209 -11.96 2.76 -7.65
CA GLN A 209 -11.57 1.36 -7.72
C GLN A 209 -10.52 1.05 -6.64
N LEU A 210 -10.77 0.00 -5.84
CA LEU A 210 -9.74 -0.57 -4.96
C LEU A 210 -8.86 -1.53 -5.77
N CYS A 211 -7.56 -1.39 -5.60
CA CYS A 211 -6.54 -2.18 -6.28
C CYS A 211 -5.71 -2.97 -5.26
N PRO A 212 -6.10 -4.20 -4.91
CA PRO A 212 -5.26 -5.09 -4.11
C PRO A 212 -3.92 -5.34 -4.81
N CYS A 213 -2.83 -5.38 -4.06
CA CYS A 213 -1.49 -5.60 -4.58
C CYS A 213 -0.83 -6.77 -3.85
N PRO A 214 -0.16 -7.69 -4.57
CA PRO A 214 0.45 -8.86 -3.99
C PRO A 214 1.45 -8.54 -2.87
N ILE A 215 1.59 -9.49 -1.93
CA ILE A 215 2.57 -9.39 -0.84
C ILE A 215 3.99 -9.42 -1.43
N VAL A 216 4.79 -8.43 -1.07
CA VAL A 216 6.23 -8.43 -1.36
C VAL A 216 6.98 -9.02 -0.16
N ARG A 217 7.90 -9.95 -0.45
CA ARG A 217 8.69 -10.65 0.55
C ARG A 217 10.18 -10.40 0.32
N GLU A 218 10.97 -10.56 1.37
CA GLU A 218 12.43 -10.69 1.28
C GLU A 218 12.80 -12.00 0.53
N GLU A 219 14.04 -12.14 0.08
CA GLU A 219 14.53 -13.39 -0.52
C GLU A 219 14.39 -14.60 0.43
N SER A 220 14.43 -14.35 1.72
CA SER A 220 14.17 -15.34 2.79
C SER A 220 12.74 -15.86 2.81
N GLY A 221 11.78 -15.15 2.20
CA GLY A 221 10.34 -15.42 2.28
C GLY A 221 9.60 -14.59 3.33
N LEU A 222 10.30 -13.84 4.21
CA LEU A 222 9.68 -12.97 5.20
C LEU A 222 8.89 -11.86 4.51
N ALA A 223 7.62 -11.68 4.86
CA ALA A 223 6.80 -10.58 4.35
C ALA A 223 7.36 -9.24 4.83
N LEU A 224 7.46 -8.27 3.91
CA LEU A 224 7.97 -6.94 4.25
C LEU A 224 6.98 -6.19 5.14
N SER A 225 7.51 -5.62 6.22
CA SER A 225 6.80 -4.76 7.17
C SER A 225 7.74 -3.72 7.74
N SER A 226 7.25 -2.51 7.97
CA SER A 226 8.02 -1.46 8.67
C SER A 226 8.45 -1.92 10.08
N ARG A 227 7.66 -2.79 10.72
CA ARG A 227 7.98 -3.38 12.03
C ARG A 227 9.12 -4.40 12.00
N ASN A 228 9.51 -4.92 10.83
CA ASN A 228 10.66 -5.81 10.73
C ASN A 228 11.98 -5.13 11.14
N ALA A 229 12.03 -3.80 11.14
CA ALA A 229 13.18 -3.05 11.66
C ALA A 229 13.39 -3.22 13.18
N LEU A 230 12.36 -3.66 13.91
CA LEU A 230 12.41 -3.91 15.35
C LEU A 230 12.90 -5.33 15.70
N LEU A 231 12.95 -6.24 14.72
CA LEU A 231 13.35 -7.62 14.91
C LEU A 231 14.89 -7.75 14.84
N THR A 232 15.43 -8.57 15.71
CA THR A 232 16.83 -9.03 15.60
C THR A 232 17.04 -9.93 14.39
N PRO A 233 18.29 -10.19 13.96
CA PRO A 233 18.57 -11.13 12.88
C PRO A 233 18.01 -12.53 13.14
N GLU A 234 18.09 -13.01 14.38
CA GLU A 234 17.60 -14.32 14.84
C GLU A 234 16.08 -14.39 14.76
N GLU A 235 15.38 -13.35 15.23
CA GLU A 235 13.92 -13.25 15.15
C GLU A 235 13.44 -13.20 13.69
N LYS A 236 14.13 -12.48 12.80
CA LYS A 236 13.83 -12.48 11.37
C LYS A 236 13.98 -13.87 10.75
N ALA A 237 15.08 -14.57 11.08
CA ALA A 237 15.30 -15.93 10.58
C ALA A 237 14.22 -16.90 11.07
N THR A 238 13.76 -16.76 12.31
CA THR A 238 12.66 -17.55 12.87
C THR A 238 11.32 -17.22 12.21
N ALA A 239 11.01 -15.94 11.99
CA ALA A 239 9.76 -15.46 11.40
C ALA A 239 9.55 -15.94 9.94
N VAL A 240 10.61 -16.29 9.22
CA VAL A 240 10.53 -16.91 7.87
C VAL A 240 9.69 -18.19 7.88
N ASN A 241 9.71 -18.95 8.99
CA ASN A 241 8.94 -20.19 9.10
C ASN A 241 7.43 -19.97 8.98
N ILE A 242 6.93 -18.79 9.32
CA ILE A 242 5.49 -18.46 9.18
C ILE A 242 5.08 -18.60 7.70
N SER A 243 5.77 -17.92 6.79
CA SER A 243 5.44 -18.00 5.37
C SER A 243 5.70 -19.39 4.80
N LYS A 244 6.77 -20.07 5.22
CA LYS A 244 7.10 -21.42 4.77
C LYS A 244 5.97 -22.40 5.11
N VAL A 245 5.51 -22.41 6.37
CA VAL A 245 4.42 -23.30 6.82
C VAL A 245 3.13 -22.97 6.07
N LEU A 246 2.81 -21.69 5.87
CA LEU A 246 1.62 -21.29 5.12
C LEU A 246 1.66 -21.72 3.65
N PHE A 247 2.80 -21.61 2.97
CA PHE A 247 2.91 -22.09 1.59
C PHE A 247 2.82 -23.63 1.49
N GLU A 248 3.45 -24.33 2.40
CA GLU A 248 3.40 -25.80 2.45
C GLU A 248 1.99 -26.30 2.80
N SER A 249 1.22 -25.54 3.58
CA SER A 249 -0.17 -25.90 3.91
C SER A 249 -1.11 -25.90 2.70
N VAL A 250 -0.81 -25.10 1.67
CA VAL A 250 -1.58 -25.12 0.40
C VAL A 250 -1.43 -26.45 -0.32
N ASP A 251 -0.26 -27.09 -0.27
CA ASP A 251 -0.08 -28.43 -0.83
C ASP A 251 -0.70 -29.51 0.06
N PHE A 252 -0.61 -29.37 1.38
CA PHE A 252 -1.21 -30.25 2.35
C PHE A 252 -2.75 -30.30 2.23
N SER A 253 -3.38 -29.14 2.01
CA SER A 253 -4.84 -28.98 1.88
C SER A 253 -5.43 -29.76 0.71
N LYS A 254 -4.65 -30.12 -0.32
CA LYS A 254 -5.12 -30.86 -1.50
C LYS A 254 -5.59 -32.28 -1.18
N SER A 255 -5.17 -32.85 -0.05
CA SER A 255 -5.50 -34.21 0.38
C SER A 255 -6.03 -34.31 1.80
N HIS A 256 -6.24 -33.16 2.47
CA HIS A 256 -6.69 -33.10 3.86
C HIS A 256 -7.87 -32.14 4.01
N THR A 257 -8.63 -32.30 5.04
CA THR A 257 -9.78 -31.46 5.40
C THR A 257 -9.30 -30.06 5.85
N VAL A 258 -10.23 -29.12 5.91
CA VAL A 258 -10.00 -27.77 6.45
C VAL A 258 -9.49 -27.85 7.90
N ALA A 259 -10.13 -28.69 8.73
CA ALA A 259 -9.74 -28.87 10.13
C ALA A 259 -8.32 -29.45 10.27
N GLU A 260 -7.98 -30.49 9.50
CA GLU A 260 -6.64 -31.08 9.52
C GLU A 260 -5.60 -30.09 9.05
N THR A 261 -5.91 -29.29 8.03
CA THR A 261 -5.00 -28.26 7.51
C THR A 261 -4.79 -27.14 8.54
N HIS A 262 -5.84 -26.71 9.24
CA HIS A 262 -5.75 -25.76 10.33
C HIS A 262 -4.83 -26.26 11.43
N ASP A 263 -5.07 -27.48 11.93
CA ASP A 263 -4.31 -28.06 13.03
C ASP A 263 -2.84 -28.29 12.65
N GLU A 264 -2.56 -28.70 11.40
CA GLU A 264 -1.19 -28.86 10.90
C GLU A 264 -0.42 -27.52 10.95
N VAL A 265 -1.03 -26.42 10.50
CA VAL A 265 -0.40 -25.09 10.53
C VAL A 265 -0.11 -24.65 11.97
N VAL A 266 -1.11 -24.73 12.85
CA VAL A 266 -0.98 -24.32 14.25
C VAL A 266 0.07 -25.15 14.98
N ASN A 267 0.04 -26.48 14.83
CA ASN A 267 0.98 -27.37 15.49
C ASN A 267 2.42 -27.14 15.00
N ARG A 268 2.63 -26.96 13.69
CA ARG A 268 3.96 -26.74 13.14
C ARG A 268 4.55 -25.41 13.55
N LEU A 269 3.76 -24.34 13.62
CA LEU A 269 4.23 -23.04 14.07
C LEU A 269 4.54 -23.05 15.58
N ASN A 270 3.67 -23.64 16.41
CA ASN A 270 3.88 -23.76 17.85
C ASN A 270 5.00 -24.74 18.24
N ALA A 271 5.44 -25.61 17.33
CA ALA A 271 6.61 -26.46 17.54
C ALA A 271 7.95 -25.68 17.45
N ILE A 272 7.93 -24.43 17.08
CA ILE A 272 9.09 -23.54 17.00
C ILE A 272 9.14 -22.70 18.27
N ASP A 273 10.12 -22.93 19.14
CA ASP A 273 10.21 -22.36 20.50
C ASP A 273 10.00 -20.83 20.60
N ALA A 274 10.34 -20.09 19.57
CA ALA A 274 10.22 -18.62 19.56
C ALA A 274 8.95 -18.11 18.85
N LEU A 275 8.00 -19.01 18.49
CA LEU A 275 6.73 -18.64 17.89
C LEU A 275 5.58 -19.14 18.76
N GLU A 276 4.56 -18.30 18.84
CA GLU A 276 3.26 -18.64 19.44
C GLU A 276 2.16 -18.16 18.48
N VAL A 277 1.29 -19.09 18.09
CA VAL A 277 0.15 -18.76 17.21
C VAL A 277 -0.93 -18.11 18.05
N GLU A 278 -1.12 -16.82 17.88
CA GLU A 278 -2.22 -16.09 18.50
C GLU A 278 -3.57 -16.50 17.88
N TYR A 279 -3.61 -16.60 16.56
CA TYR A 279 -4.70 -17.19 15.79
C TYR A 279 -4.23 -17.58 14.38
N PHE A 280 -4.89 -18.54 13.81
CA PHE A 280 -4.85 -18.88 12.39
C PHE A 280 -6.26 -19.26 11.96
N GLU A 281 -6.74 -18.73 10.85
CA GLU A 281 -8.10 -18.97 10.37
C GLU A 281 -8.08 -19.29 8.88
N ILE A 282 -8.89 -20.26 8.49
CA ILE A 282 -9.20 -20.57 7.10
C ILE A 282 -10.62 -20.07 6.85
N VAL A 283 -10.73 -19.06 6.00
CA VAL A 283 -11.97 -18.28 5.84
C VAL A 283 -12.34 -18.09 4.38
N ASP A 284 -13.61 -17.87 4.13
CA ASP A 284 -14.09 -17.36 2.84
C ASP A 284 -13.49 -15.98 2.54
N GLY A 285 -12.97 -15.79 1.34
CA GLY A 285 -12.23 -14.59 0.96
C GLY A 285 -13.06 -13.30 0.85
N ILE A 286 -14.39 -13.40 0.88
CA ILE A 286 -15.31 -12.27 0.77
C ILE A 286 -15.93 -11.92 2.12
N THR A 287 -16.46 -12.93 2.80
CA THR A 287 -17.21 -12.78 4.06
C THR A 287 -16.32 -12.82 5.29
N LEU A 288 -15.11 -13.36 5.17
CA LEU A 288 -14.16 -13.65 6.25
C LEU A 288 -14.74 -14.56 7.33
N GLN A 289 -15.75 -15.35 6.98
CA GLN A 289 -16.31 -16.36 7.89
C GLN A 289 -15.55 -17.67 7.77
N PRO A 290 -15.33 -18.38 8.88
CA PRO A 290 -14.69 -19.70 8.85
C PRO A 290 -15.42 -20.64 7.90
N VAL A 291 -14.65 -21.40 7.13
CA VAL A 291 -15.18 -22.49 6.28
C VAL A 291 -14.91 -23.82 6.95
N SER A 292 -15.80 -24.79 6.73
CA SER A 292 -15.69 -26.14 7.28
C SER A 292 -15.35 -27.18 6.22
N ASP A 293 -15.62 -26.87 4.97
CA ASP A 293 -15.31 -27.72 3.80
C ASP A 293 -14.71 -26.82 2.70
N TRP A 294 -13.80 -27.37 1.88
CA TRP A 294 -13.19 -26.64 0.76
C TRP A 294 -14.18 -26.22 -0.33
N ASN A 295 -15.39 -26.80 -0.34
CA ASN A 295 -16.46 -26.42 -1.24
C ASN A 295 -17.35 -25.29 -0.69
N ASP A 296 -17.13 -24.82 0.55
CA ASP A 296 -17.90 -23.72 1.16
C ASP A 296 -17.53 -22.35 0.58
N THR A 297 -16.46 -22.26 -0.20
CA THR A 297 -15.96 -21.01 -0.82
C THR A 297 -15.46 -21.29 -2.24
N ASP A 298 -15.45 -20.24 -3.10
CA ASP A 298 -14.96 -20.30 -4.47
C ASP A 298 -13.42 -20.16 -4.55
#